data_2b8cc084f862d0cbf34086bcec377ff9
#
_entry.id   2b8cc084f862d0cbf34086bcec377ff9
#
_cell.length_a   1.000
_cell.length_b   1.000
_cell.length_c   1.000
_cell.angle_alpha   90.00
_cell.angle_beta   90.00
_cell.angle_gamma   90.00
#
_symmetry.space_group_name_H-M   'P 1'
#
loop_
_entity.id
_entity.type
_entity.pdbx_description
1 polymer ?
#
loop_
_entity_poly.entity_id
_entity_poly.type
_entity_poly.pdbx_seq_one_letter_code
_entity_poly.pdbx_strand_id
1 'polypeptide(L)'
;MLGTEERDEFDAGSGAEDIDGGFKVVIHSGGICDQADALAAKFLEMMFDQNFVAEFDLSSEKKRGGGDQDQEGQKLHEARVAGLFCNAMKRCFSPLSDVRRVVTFPPMNVFVTGGAGYIGSVCTEQLLDAGHSVTVYDNLSEGHRSAVDKRAKFVLGRPEHEGDIAAAVQEAKPEAILHFAANALVGESMTNPGKYFRNNVCNGLTLLEAAVGAKVKKFVFSSTCATYGPPDRVPMTEDLPQRPINPYGESKLMFEKMLKWYEELHGLEFVAFRYFNAAGATEEFGEHHRIETHLIPNVLKVPLKQKDHCEIYGTDYPTPDGTCIRDYIHIVDLAQAHMLAMAPGKKGFYNLGNGDGYSVRQVIQTCEKITGQKIPAEEKARRPGDPPKLVASAQKAINELGWKPKFPKLEDIVSTAWEWHKKHPNGYPD
;
A
#
# COMPACT_ATOMS: atom_id res chain seq x y z
N MET A 1 -5.10 57.33 25.55
CA MET A 1 -3.81 57.83 25.12
C MET A 1 -3.20 56.73 24.26
N LEU A 2 -3.24 57.01 23.08
CA LEU A 2 -2.72 56.63 21.82
C LEU A 2 -1.23 56.20 21.86
N GLY A 3 -0.92 55.09 21.34
CA GLY A 3 0.41 54.66 20.90
C GLY A 3 0.24 53.90 19.60
N THR A 4 0.55 54.57 18.52
CA THR A 4 0.57 54.05 17.14
C THR A 4 1.83 53.24 16.93
N GLU A 5 1.74 51.96 16.62
CA GLU A 5 2.82 51.16 16.04
C GLU A 5 2.70 51.19 14.51
N GLU A 6 3.74 51.68 13.90
CA GLU A 6 3.97 51.68 12.44
C GLU A 6 4.14 50.26 11.94
N ARG A 7 3.34 49.92 10.92
CA ARG A 7 3.54 48.71 10.12
C ARG A 7 4.48 49.06 8.97
N ASP A 8 5.66 48.50 8.97
CA ASP A 8 6.51 48.46 7.79
C ASP A 8 5.90 47.50 6.76
N GLU A 9 5.31 48.05 5.71
CA GLU A 9 4.91 47.33 4.52
C GLU A 9 6.16 46.97 3.71
N PHE A 10 6.41 45.68 3.57
CA PHE A 10 7.37 45.13 2.61
C PHE A 10 6.77 45.20 1.21
N ASP A 11 7.24 46.14 0.41
CA ASP A 11 6.92 46.22 -1.03
C ASP A 11 7.75 45.17 -1.77
N ALA A 12 7.10 44.05 -2.12
CA ALA A 12 7.62 43.04 -3.03
C ALA A 12 7.31 43.46 -4.46
N GLY A 13 8.21 44.20 -5.10
CA GLY A 13 8.14 44.58 -6.49
C GLY A 13 7.97 43.32 -7.36
N SER A 14 6.77 43.11 -7.85
CA SER A 14 6.42 42.07 -8.78
C SER A 14 6.84 42.42 -10.20
N GLY A 15 7.93 41.86 -10.69
CA GLY A 15 8.26 41.78 -12.10
C GLY A 15 8.17 40.31 -12.51
N ALA A 16 6.99 39.85 -12.89
CA ALA A 16 6.81 38.54 -13.49
C ALA A 16 6.68 38.72 -15.01
N GLU A 17 7.66 38.29 -15.77
CA GLU A 17 7.48 38.00 -17.19
C GLU A 17 7.32 36.49 -17.35
N ASP A 18 6.19 36.12 -17.91
CA ASP A 18 5.84 34.73 -18.25
C ASP A 18 6.71 34.26 -19.44
N ILE A 19 7.60 33.30 -19.19
CA ILE A 19 8.26 32.56 -20.24
C ILE A 19 8.12 31.07 -19.91
N ASP A 20 7.26 30.40 -20.62
CA ASP A 20 7.14 28.90 -20.67
C ASP A 20 7.07 28.17 -19.30
N GLY A 21 6.18 28.56 -18.41
CA GLY A 21 5.79 27.76 -17.24
C GLY A 21 6.79 27.67 -16.10
N GLY A 22 7.87 28.50 -16.06
CA GLY A 22 8.85 28.50 -14.97
C GLY A 22 8.85 29.84 -14.19
N PHE A 23 9.01 29.76 -12.86
CA PHE A 23 9.18 30.95 -12.00
C PHE A 23 10.65 31.28 -11.83
N LYS A 24 11.02 32.56 -12.06
CA LYS A 24 12.37 33.07 -11.80
C LYS A 24 12.38 33.82 -10.47
N VAL A 25 13.23 33.39 -9.51
CA VAL A 25 13.42 34.07 -8.22
C VAL A 25 14.76 34.79 -8.25
N VAL A 26 14.75 36.10 -8.07
CA VAL A 26 15.96 36.93 -7.95
C VAL A 26 16.12 37.29 -6.46
N ILE A 27 17.24 36.89 -5.85
CA ILE A 27 17.55 37.21 -4.46
C ILE A 27 18.62 38.29 -4.46
N HIS A 28 18.29 39.46 -3.93
CA HIS A 28 19.28 40.53 -3.70
C HIS A 28 19.91 40.37 -2.32
N SER A 29 21.25 40.32 -2.27
CA SER A 29 22.02 40.18 -1.05
C SER A 29 22.13 41.52 -0.31
N GLY A 30 21.22 41.76 0.63
CA GLY A 30 21.30 42.93 1.52
C GLY A 30 20.68 42.64 2.88
N GLY A 31 21.47 42.14 3.83
CA GLY A 31 21.11 42.08 5.27
C GLY A 31 21.00 40.69 5.90
N ILE A 32 22.05 40.28 6.51
CA ILE A 32 22.29 39.63 7.83
C ILE A 32 21.42 38.45 8.29
N CYS A 33 22.04 37.40 8.45
CA CYS A 33 22.18 36.14 9.20
C CYS A 33 20.98 35.47 9.95
N ASP A 34 19.94 36.15 10.37
CA ASP A 34 18.82 35.54 11.11
C ASP A 34 17.62 35.09 10.21
N GLN A 35 17.70 35.36 8.92
CA GLN A 35 16.67 34.97 7.94
C GLN A 35 17.00 33.70 7.15
N ALA A 36 18.16 33.09 7.38
CA ALA A 36 18.60 31.92 6.60
C ALA A 36 17.71 30.70 6.80
N ASP A 37 17.18 30.47 8.01
CA ASP A 37 16.32 29.34 8.31
C ASP A 37 14.90 29.51 7.74
N ALA A 38 14.39 30.76 7.72
CA ALA A 38 13.09 31.05 7.12
C ALA A 38 13.12 31.00 5.58
N LEU A 39 14.25 31.45 4.98
CA LEU A 39 14.49 31.31 3.54
C LEU A 39 14.68 29.84 3.11
N ALA A 40 15.40 29.05 3.91
CA ALA A 40 15.60 27.63 3.66
C ALA A 40 14.27 26.86 3.72
N ALA A 41 13.37 27.19 4.65
CA ALA A 41 12.04 26.62 4.76
C ALA A 41 11.15 26.96 3.56
N LYS A 42 11.13 28.24 3.12
CA LYS A 42 10.41 28.67 1.91
C LYS A 42 10.98 28.07 0.63
N PHE A 43 12.29 27.90 0.54
CA PHE A 43 12.94 27.27 -0.60
C PHE A 43 12.61 25.77 -0.68
N LEU A 44 12.49 25.11 0.46
CA LEU A 44 11.99 23.72 0.55
C LEU A 44 10.53 23.60 0.09
N GLU A 45 9.65 24.49 0.49
CA GLU A 45 8.26 24.51 0.01
C GLU A 45 8.17 24.69 -1.52
N MET A 46 9.00 25.57 -2.09
CA MET A 46 9.02 25.85 -3.54
C MET A 46 9.67 24.73 -4.38
N MET A 47 10.62 23.96 -3.84
CA MET A 47 11.22 22.81 -4.53
C MET A 47 10.28 21.61 -4.67
N PHE A 48 9.11 21.62 -4.01
CA PHE A 48 8.10 20.57 -4.15
C PHE A 48 7.16 20.75 -5.35
N ASP A 49 7.24 21.87 -6.05
CA ASP A 49 6.52 22.11 -7.30
C ASP A 49 7.35 21.65 -8.51
N GLN A 50 6.82 20.77 -9.33
CA GLN A 50 7.56 19.95 -10.33
C GLN A 50 8.17 20.72 -11.51
N ASN A 51 8.11 22.08 -11.52
CA ASN A 51 8.59 22.93 -12.64
C ASN A 51 9.56 24.03 -12.21
N PHE A 52 10.35 23.83 -11.16
CA PHE A 52 11.26 24.86 -10.64
C PHE A 52 12.65 24.77 -11.28
N VAL A 53 13.09 25.84 -11.93
CA VAL A 53 14.48 26.07 -12.40
C VAL A 53 15.05 27.26 -11.64
N ALA A 54 16.11 27.05 -10.87
CA ALA A 54 16.82 28.11 -10.16
C ALA A 54 18.04 28.59 -10.95
N GLU A 55 18.07 29.86 -11.33
CA GLU A 55 19.21 30.54 -11.92
C GLU A 55 19.75 31.60 -10.94
N PHE A 56 21.03 31.53 -10.61
CA PHE A 56 21.67 32.48 -9.70
C PHE A 56 22.48 33.50 -10.48
N ASP A 57 22.09 34.75 -10.43
CA ASP A 57 22.87 35.87 -10.98
C ASP A 57 23.61 36.59 -9.85
N LEU A 58 24.94 36.47 -9.85
CA LEU A 58 25.83 37.11 -8.88
C LEU A 58 26.43 38.41 -9.39
N SER A 59 25.88 39.00 -10.48
CA SER A 59 26.53 40.11 -11.21
C SER A 59 26.12 41.54 -10.82
N SER A 60 25.33 41.78 -9.77
CA SER A 60 24.89 43.12 -9.42
C SER A 60 25.60 43.66 -8.18
N GLU A 61 26.75 44.30 -8.39
CA GLU A 61 27.07 45.62 -7.86
C GLU A 61 28.47 46.09 -8.30
N LYS A 62 28.54 46.72 -9.46
CA LYS A 62 29.63 47.63 -9.78
C LYS A 62 29.10 49.05 -9.59
N LYS A 63 29.41 49.67 -8.46
CA LYS A 63 29.51 51.13 -8.38
C LYS A 63 30.45 51.60 -7.26
N ARG A 64 31.54 52.20 -7.79
CA ARG A 64 32.38 53.29 -7.25
C ARG A 64 33.40 52.97 -6.16
N GLY A 65 34.63 53.00 -6.60
CA GLY A 65 35.76 53.71 -5.97
C GLY A 65 36.74 52.87 -5.18
N GLY A 66 37.92 52.66 -5.76
CA GLY A 66 39.18 52.63 -4.99
C GLY A 66 39.79 51.27 -4.65
N GLY A 67 40.89 50.93 -5.31
CA GLY A 67 41.99 50.18 -4.71
C GLY A 67 42.00 48.66 -4.86
N ASP A 68 43.08 48.11 -5.37
CA ASP A 68 43.40 46.70 -5.62
C ASP A 68 43.37 45.74 -4.38
N GLN A 69 43.10 46.30 -3.18
CA GLN A 69 42.99 45.47 -1.95
C GLN A 69 41.63 44.88 -1.67
N ASP A 70 40.58 45.32 -2.38
CA ASP A 70 39.20 44.84 -2.16
C ASP A 70 38.85 43.53 -2.93
N GLN A 71 39.64 43.21 -3.96
CA GLN A 71 39.35 41.98 -4.75
C GLN A 71 39.69 40.69 -4.02
N GLU A 72 40.66 40.69 -3.15
CA GLU A 72 41.02 39.49 -2.34
C GLU A 72 40.03 39.29 -1.19
N GLY A 73 39.55 40.38 -0.57
CA GLY A 73 38.50 40.34 0.44
C GLY A 73 37.16 39.82 -0.10
N GLN A 74 36.80 40.24 -1.32
CA GLN A 74 35.58 39.83 -1.97
C GLN A 74 35.62 38.36 -2.40
N LYS A 75 36.75 37.88 -2.97
CA LYS A 75 36.97 36.47 -3.29
C LYS A 75 36.95 35.56 -2.05
N LEU A 76 37.50 36.05 -0.92
CA LEU A 76 37.45 35.32 0.36
C LEU A 76 36.04 35.28 0.96
N HIS A 77 35.23 36.32 0.75
CA HIS A 77 33.84 36.36 1.18
C HIS A 77 32.96 35.43 0.33
N GLU A 78 33.11 35.48 -1.00
CA GLU A 78 32.40 34.56 -1.94
C GLU A 78 32.78 33.09 -1.69
N ALA A 79 34.06 32.81 -1.44
CA ALA A 79 34.50 31.46 -1.09
C ALA A 79 33.96 30.99 0.28
N ARG A 80 33.81 31.90 1.26
CA ARG A 80 33.19 31.59 2.57
C ARG A 80 31.69 31.34 2.45
N VAL A 81 30.97 32.15 1.70
CA VAL A 81 29.52 31.96 1.45
C VAL A 81 29.26 30.68 0.65
N ALA A 82 30.04 30.44 -0.39
CA ALA A 82 29.97 29.18 -1.15
C ALA A 82 30.35 27.97 -0.27
N GLY A 83 31.33 28.11 0.61
CA GLY A 83 31.72 27.05 1.57
C GLY A 83 30.66 26.76 2.64
N LEU A 84 29.99 27.82 3.15
CA LEU A 84 28.86 27.67 4.07
C LEU A 84 27.64 27.07 3.40
N PHE A 85 27.35 27.46 2.15
CA PHE A 85 26.27 26.89 1.36
C PHE A 85 26.55 25.41 1.01
N CYS A 86 27.77 25.09 0.61
CA CYS A 86 28.21 23.73 0.33
C CYS A 86 28.19 22.84 1.58
N ASN A 87 28.52 23.38 2.77
CA ASN A 87 28.45 22.67 4.05
C ASN A 87 27.01 22.52 4.57
N ALA A 88 26.14 23.49 4.34
CA ALA A 88 24.72 23.41 4.61
C ALA A 88 24.08 22.36 3.67
N MET A 89 24.39 22.41 2.37
CA MET A 89 23.97 21.40 1.40
C MET A 89 24.54 20.01 1.73
N LYS A 90 25.79 19.89 2.16
CA LYS A 90 26.35 18.61 2.60
C LYS A 90 25.76 18.07 3.90
N ARG A 91 25.24 18.91 4.79
CA ARG A 91 24.46 18.47 5.95
C ARG A 91 23.03 18.09 5.60
N CYS A 92 22.43 18.76 4.59
CA CYS A 92 21.12 18.42 4.06
C CYS A 92 21.18 17.24 3.08
N PHE A 93 22.29 17.06 2.36
CA PHE A 93 22.57 15.97 1.42
C PHE A 93 23.78 15.14 1.89
N SER A 94 23.78 14.66 3.12
CA SER A 94 24.48 13.41 3.42
C SER A 94 23.99 12.39 2.39
N PRO A 95 24.85 11.50 1.82
CA PRO A 95 24.38 10.54 0.86
C PRO A 95 23.23 9.77 1.49
N LEU A 96 22.02 10.14 1.10
CA LEU A 96 20.79 9.40 1.35
C LEU A 96 20.89 8.14 0.52
N SER A 97 21.72 7.19 0.99
CA SER A 97 21.53 5.80 0.63
C SER A 97 20.11 5.46 1.08
N ASP A 98 19.21 5.34 0.10
CA ASP A 98 17.86 4.79 0.30
C ASP A 98 16.97 5.46 1.37
N VAL A 99 16.70 6.75 1.28
CA VAL A 99 15.48 7.27 1.88
C VAL A 99 14.32 6.87 0.97
N ARG A 100 13.83 5.66 1.18
CA ARG A 100 12.48 5.27 0.77
C ARG A 100 11.56 6.37 1.29
N ARG A 101 10.92 7.12 0.40
CA ARG A 101 9.83 8.02 0.78
C ARG A 101 8.66 7.14 1.24
N VAL A 102 8.78 6.62 2.43
CA VAL A 102 7.64 6.11 3.18
C VAL A 102 6.80 7.35 3.47
N VAL A 103 5.53 7.32 3.09
CA VAL A 103 4.58 8.32 3.57
C VAL A 103 4.57 8.17 5.08
N THR A 104 5.32 9.02 5.77
CA THR A 104 5.45 8.96 7.23
C THR A 104 4.25 9.67 7.81
N PHE A 105 3.22 8.91 8.16
CA PHE A 105 2.26 9.36 9.17
C PHE A 105 2.93 9.37 10.54
N PRO A 106 2.46 10.22 11.47
CA PRO A 106 2.88 10.06 12.85
C PRO A 106 2.61 8.62 13.30
N PRO A 107 3.47 8.03 14.16
CA PRO A 107 3.24 6.70 14.68
C PRO A 107 1.83 6.55 15.23
N MET A 108 1.14 5.51 14.80
CA MET A 108 -0.25 5.19 15.18
C MET A 108 -0.29 3.84 15.91
N ASN A 109 -1.29 3.66 16.77
CA ASN A 109 -1.66 2.34 17.26
C ASN A 109 -2.61 1.69 16.23
N VAL A 110 -2.21 0.56 15.66
CA VAL A 110 -2.97 -0.16 14.63
C VAL A 110 -3.37 -1.53 15.15
N PHE A 111 -4.65 -1.88 15.00
CA PHE A 111 -5.17 -3.19 15.34
C PHE A 111 -5.39 -4.00 14.06
N VAL A 112 -4.70 -5.13 13.95
CA VAL A 112 -4.74 -5.98 12.75
C VAL A 112 -5.42 -7.30 13.10
N THR A 113 -6.61 -7.54 12.56
CA THR A 113 -7.26 -8.83 12.69
C THR A 113 -6.87 -9.73 11.51
N GLY A 114 -6.61 -11.01 11.79
CA GLY A 114 -6.09 -11.92 10.76
C GLY A 114 -4.60 -11.67 10.45
N GLY A 115 -3.87 -11.08 11.42
CA GLY A 115 -2.46 -10.72 11.23
C GLY A 115 -1.49 -11.91 11.27
N ALA A 116 -1.96 -13.12 11.55
CA ALA A 116 -1.21 -14.36 11.41
C ALA A 116 -1.40 -15.03 10.03
N GLY A 117 -2.27 -14.50 9.18
CA GLY A 117 -2.47 -14.92 7.80
C GLY A 117 -1.50 -14.24 6.82
N TYR A 118 -1.50 -14.65 5.57
CA TYR A 118 -0.58 -14.19 4.54
C TYR A 118 -0.57 -12.67 4.37
N ILE A 119 -1.71 -12.04 4.09
CA ILE A 119 -1.78 -10.59 3.84
C ILE A 119 -1.53 -9.82 5.14
N GLY A 120 -2.12 -10.29 6.24
CA GLY A 120 -2.02 -9.62 7.53
C GLY A 120 -0.60 -9.61 8.12
N SER A 121 0.20 -10.67 7.91
CA SER A 121 1.58 -10.74 8.37
C SER A 121 2.47 -9.72 7.65
N VAL A 122 2.37 -9.64 6.31
CA VAL A 122 3.13 -8.66 5.52
C VAL A 122 2.70 -7.22 5.81
N CYS A 123 1.38 -6.97 5.98
CA CYS A 123 0.93 -5.65 6.40
C CYS A 123 1.44 -5.28 7.79
N THR A 124 1.49 -6.23 8.72
CA THR A 124 2.04 -6.03 10.07
C THR A 124 3.53 -5.67 10.01
N GLU A 125 4.33 -6.41 9.22
CA GLU A 125 5.75 -6.12 8.99
C GLU A 125 5.95 -4.68 8.48
N GLN A 126 5.24 -4.30 7.41
CA GLN A 126 5.36 -2.99 6.79
C GLN A 126 4.92 -1.84 7.72
N LEU A 127 3.89 -2.06 8.54
CA LEU A 127 3.45 -1.10 9.57
C LEU A 127 4.52 -0.88 10.64
N LEU A 128 5.12 -1.97 11.14
CA LEU A 128 6.19 -1.92 12.14
C LEU A 128 7.45 -1.25 11.58
N ASP A 129 7.81 -1.53 10.32
CA ASP A 129 8.91 -0.89 9.61
C ASP A 129 8.70 0.62 9.42
N ALA A 130 7.44 1.04 9.30
CA ALA A 130 7.05 2.45 9.23
C ALA A 130 7.00 3.13 10.62
N GLY A 131 7.25 2.39 11.72
CA GLY A 131 7.27 2.90 13.08
C GLY A 131 5.93 2.93 13.80
N HIS A 132 4.90 2.28 13.26
CA HIS A 132 3.61 2.11 13.94
C HIS A 132 3.69 1.06 15.06
N SER A 133 2.82 1.18 16.08
CA SER A 133 2.61 0.13 17.07
C SER A 133 1.50 -0.79 16.60
N VAL A 134 1.74 -2.10 16.54
CA VAL A 134 0.76 -3.06 16.00
C VAL A 134 0.33 -4.06 17.06
N THR A 135 -0.98 -4.22 17.21
CA THR A 135 -1.60 -5.35 17.94
C THR A 135 -2.27 -6.27 16.92
N VAL A 136 -1.78 -7.49 16.83
CA VAL A 136 -2.35 -8.56 16.00
C VAL A 136 -3.36 -9.34 16.82
N TYR A 137 -4.58 -9.51 16.30
CA TYR A 137 -5.64 -10.35 16.86
C TYR A 137 -5.97 -11.47 15.86
N ASP A 138 -5.73 -12.72 16.26
CA ASP A 138 -5.91 -13.88 15.39
C ASP A 138 -6.28 -15.12 16.22
N ASN A 139 -7.07 -16.03 15.68
CA ASN A 139 -7.44 -17.29 16.32
C ASN A 139 -6.59 -18.48 15.84
N LEU A 140 -5.68 -18.24 14.90
CA LEU A 140 -4.79 -19.24 14.27
C LEU A 140 -5.52 -20.40 13.58
N SER A 141 -6.79 -20.21 13.20
CA SER A 141 -7.55 -21.25 12.48
C SER A 141 -7.02 -21.48 11.06
N GLU A 142 -6.60 -20.41 10.38
CA GLU A 142 -6.04 -20.43 9.02
C GLU A 142 -4.60 -19.88 9.00
N GLY A 143 -4.27 -18.98 9.93
CA GLY A 143 -2.95 -18.36 10.08
C GLY A 143 -1.96 -19.21 10.87
N HIS A 144 -0.73 -18.71 10.95
CA HIS A 144 0.40 -19.35 11.63
C HIS A 144 0.97 -18.45 12.71
N ARG A 145 1.24 -18.99 13.91
CA ARG A 145 1.83 -18.20 15.01
C ARG A 145 3.20 -17.64 14.62
N SER A 146 3.98 -18.39 13.87
CA SER A 146 5.30 -18.00 13.36
C SER A 146 5.26 -16.95 12.24
N ALA A 147 4.10 -16.71 11.62
CA ALA A 147 3.89 -15.61 10.69
C ALA A 147 3.61 -14.27 11.37
N VAL A 148 3.50 -14.23 12.70
CA VAL A 148 3.32 -12.97 13.44
C VAL A 148 4.69 -12.38 13.77
N ASP A 149 4.96 -11.18 13.25
CA ASP A 149 6.18 -10.44 13.55
C ASP A 149 6.36 -10.28 15.07
N LYS A 150 7.56 -10.61 15.57
CA LYS A 150 7.88 -10.60 16.99
C LYS A 150 7.80 -9.23 17.64
N ARG A 151 7.86 -8.17 16.87
CA ARG A 151 7.70 -6.77 17.30
C ARG A 151 6.25 -6.40 17.59
N ALA A 152 5.28 -7.13 17.01
CA ALA A 152 3.85 -6.92 17.25
C ALA A 152 3.39 -7.51 18.58
N LYS A 153 2.46 -6.84 19.26
CA LYS A 153 1.70 -7.46 20.34
C LYS A 153 0.73 -8.48 19.76
N PHE A 154 0.83 -9.73 20.17
CA PHE A 154 -0.08 -10.78 19.73
C PHE A 154 -1.16 -11.06 20.78
N VAL A 155 -2.42 -11.10 20.33
CA VAL A 155 -3.59 -11.49 21.12
C VAL A 155 -4.24 -12.69 20.44
N LEU A 156 -4.19 -13.84 21.09
CA LEU A 156 -4.93 -15.02 20.67
C LEU A 156 -6.40 -14.81 21.07
N GLY A 157 -7.25 -14.61 20.08
CA GLY A 157 -8.65 -14.29 20.31
C GLY A 157 -9.56 -15.11 19.44
N ARG A 158 -10.82 -15.14 19.83
CA ARG A 158 -11.90 -15.77 19.06
C ARG A 158 -12.91 -14.68 18.70
N PRO A 159 -13.01 -14.31 17.42
CA PRO A 159 -13.90 -13.23 17.01
C PRO A 159 -15.39 -13.51 17.26
N GLU A 160 -15.75 -14.79 17.46
CA GLU A 160 -17.10 -15.21 17.87
C GLU A 160 -17.45 -14.91 19.33
N HIS A 161 -16.48 -14.50 20.15
CA HIS A 161 -16.67 -14.08 21.53
C HIS A 161 -16.65 -12.54 21.60
N GLU A 162 -17.81 -11.91 21.63
CA GLU A 162 -17.95 -10.45 21.65
C GLU A 162 -17.11 -9.78 22.73
N GLY A 163 -17.10 -10.37 23.94
CA GLY A 163 -16.33 -9.85 25.07
C GLY A 163 -14.81 -9.84 24.81
N ASP A 164 -14.27 -10.84 24.14
CA ASP A 164 -12.84 -10.97 23.88
C ASP A 164 -12.36 -9.89 22.90
N ILE A 165 -13.07 -9.70 21.80
CA ILE A 165 -12.68 -8.72 20.79
C ILE A 165 -12.87 -7.28 21.30
N ALA A 166 -13.95 -7.01 22.03
CA ALA A 166 -14.19 -5.70 22.62
C ALA A 166 -13.10 -5.34 23.65
N ALA A 167 -12.71 -6.29 24.53
CA ALA A 167 -11.64 -6.09 25.49
C ALA A 167 -10.28 -5.85 24.78
N ALA A 168 -9.97 -6.63 23.75
CA ALA A 168 -8.72 -6.49 23.00
C ALA A 168 -8.62 -5.13 22.29
N VAL A 169 -9.70 -4.65 21.66
CA VAL A 169 -9.76 -3.34 21.00
C VAL A 169 -9.65 -2.21 22.04
N GLN A 170 -10.35 -2.32 23.19
CA GLN A 170 -10.26 -1.34 24.27
C GLN A 170 -8.85 -1.24 24.86
N GLU A 171 -8.16 -2.36 25.04
CA GLU A 171 -6.80 -2.40 25.56
C GLU A 171 -5.79 -1.81 24.54
N ALA A 172 -5.92 -2.17 23.25
CA ALA A 172 -5.03 -1.70 22.18
C ALA A 172 -5.19 -0.20 21.90
N LYS A 173 -6.37 0.39 22.17
CA LYS A 173 -6.71 1.81 21.88
C LYS A 173 -6.29 2.21 20.47
N PRO A 174 -6.72 1.49 19.43
CA PRO A 174 -6.25 1.73 18.08
C PRO A 174 -6.86 2.99 17.49
N GLU A 175 -6.07 3.68 16.66
CA GLU A 175 -6.52 4.78 15.82
C GLU A 175 -7.06 4.25 14.48
N ALA A 176 -6.53 3.08 14.04
CA ALA A 176 -6.97 2.39 12.84
C ALA A 176 -7.09 0.88 13.07
N ILE A 177 -8.07 0.25 12.41
CA ILE A 177 -8.21 -1.19 12.33
C ILE A 177 -8.01 -1.63 10.88
N LEU A 178 -7.13 -2.63 10.66
CA LEU A 178 -6.99 -3.35 9.40
C LEU A 178 -7.61 -4.74 9.57
N HIS A 179 -8.65 -5.03 8.78
CA HIS A 179 -9.44 -6.25 8.93
C HIS A 179 -9.18 -7.25 7.81
N PHE A 180 -8.35 -8.27 8.09
CA PHE A 180 -8.04 -9.38 7.20
C PHE A 180 -8.68 -10.70 7.64
N ALA A 181 -9.12 -10.83 8.89
CA ALA A 181 -9.70 -12.05 9.43
C ALA A 181 -10.98 -12.44 8.69
N ALA A 182 -10.88 -13.39 7.77
CA ALA A 182 -12.00 -13.89 6.99
C ALA A 182 -11.73 -15.30 6.45
N ASN A 183 -12.77 -16.09 6.28
CA ASN A 183 -12.70 -17.27 5.41
C ASN A 183 -12.72 -16.81 3.95
N ALA A 184 -11.79 -17.32 3.11
CA ALA A 184 -11.55 -16.82 1.77
C ALA A 184 -11.61 -17.88 0.64
N LEU A 185 -11.87 -19.15 0.98
CA LEU A 185 -11.92 -20.25 -0.01
C LEU A 185 -13.27 -20.26 -0.74
N VAL A 186 -13.26 -19.74 -1.98
CA VAL A 186 -14.48 -19.66 -2.83
C VAL A 186 -15.16 -21.03 -2.97
N GLY A 187 -14.40 -22.10 -3.27
CA GLY A 187 -14.94 -23.45 -3.41
C GLY A 187 -15.61 -23.98 -2.14
N GLU A 188 -15.00 -23.78 -0.98
CA GLU A 188 -15.58 -24.17 0.31
C GLU A 188 -16.87 -23.39 0.61
N SER A 189 -16.94 -22.12 0.22
CA SER A 189 -18.12 -21.31 0.44
C SER A 189 -19.37 -21.86 -0.22
N MET A 190 -19.22 -22.56 -1.36
CA MET A 190 -20.33 -23.20 -2.09
C MET A 190 -20.88 -24.44 -1.37
N THR A 191 -20.08 -25.07 -0.52
CA THR A 191 -20.48 -26.28 0.23
C THR A 191 -20.81 -25.99 1.68
N ASN A 192 -20.21 -24.93 2.27
CA ASN A 192 -20.44 -24.53 3.66
C ASN A 192 -20.68 -23.02 3.80
N PRO A 193 -21.77 -22.48 3.22
CA PRO A 193 -22.04 -21.04 3.24
C PRO A 193 -22.19 -20.47 4.66
N GLY A 194 -22.74 -21.26 5.59
CA GLY A 194 -22.94 -20.83 6.98
C GLY A 194 -21.64 -20.48 7.71
N LYS A 195 -20.51 -21.14 7.39
CA LYS A 195 -19.18 -20.80 7.91
C LYS A 195 -18.80 -19.37 7.50
N TYR A 196 -19.06 -19.02 6.23
CA TYR A 196 -18.71 -17.70 5.66
C TYR A 196 -19.57 -16.58 6.23
N PHE A 197 -20.88 -16.76 6.31
CA PHE A 197 -21.74 -15.72 6.87
C PHE A 197 -21.51 -15.52 8.36
N ARG A 198 -21.32 -16.58 9.15
CA ARG A 198 -20.98 -16.43 10.57
C ARG A 198 -19.65 -15.71 10.76
N ASN A 199 -18.57 -16.17 10.10
CA ASN A 199 -17.27 -15.60 10.32
C ASN A 199 -17.13 -14.20 9.69
N ASN A 200 -17.47 -14.04 8.41
CA ASN A 200 -17.18 -12.82 7.68
C ASN A 200 -18.20 -11.70 7.94
N VAL A 201 -19.43 -12.04 8.33
CA VAL A 201 -20.50 -11.06 8.55
C VAL A 201 -20.78 -10.88 10.05
N CYS A 202 -21.17 -11.96 10.77
CA CYS A 202 -21.55 -11.81 12.18
C CYS A 202 -20.35 -11.40 13.04
N ASN A 203 -19.21 -12.11 12.94
CA ASN A 203 -18.01 -11.74 13.71
C ASN A 203 -17.44 -10.37 13.25
N GLY A 204 -17.60 -10.04 11.96
CA GLY A 204 -17.27 -8.73 11.45
C GLY A 204 -18.13 -7.62 12.06
N LEU A 205 -19.42 -7.85 12.27
CA LEU A 205 -20.31 -6.93 12.95
C LEU A 205 -19.84 -6.69 14.39
N THR A 206 -19.52 -7.74 15.13
CA THR A 206 -18.95 -7.62 16.49
C THR A 206 -17.70 -6.75 16.52
N LEU A 207 -16.82 -6.87 15.51
CA LEU A 207 -15.63 -6.01 15.40
C LEU A 207 -16.01 -4.54 15.12
N LEU A 208 -17.01 -4.28 14.26
CA LEU A 208 -17.47 -2.92 13.98
C LEU A 208 -18.04 -2.25 15.23
N GLU A 209 -18.82 -2.98 16.03
CA GLU A 209 -19.36 -2.48 17.29
C GLU A 209 -18.25 -2.19 18.30
N ALA A 210 -17.26 -3.07 18.41
CA ALA A 210 -16.07 -2.84 19.23
C ALA A 210 -15.28 -1.59 18.77
N ALA A 211 -15.14 -1.39 17.44
CA ALA A 211 -14.47 -0.22 16.87
C ALA A 211 -15.20 1.08 17.23
N VAL A 212 -16.52 1.11 17.08
CA VAL A 212 -17.35 2.28 17.46
C VAL A 212 -17.28 2.52 18.96
N GLY A 213 -17.42 1.47 19.79
CA GLY A 213 -17.32 1.57 21.25
C GLY A 213 -15.98 2.12 21.73
N ALA A 214 -14.89 1.81 21.03
CA ALA A 214 -13.55 2.32 21.30
C ALA A 214 -13.25 3.66 20.59
N LYS A 215 -14.20 4.22 19.85
CA LYS A 215 -14.06 5.47 19.09
C LYS A 215 -12.93 5.45 18.05
N VAL A 216 -12.70 4.29 17.43
CA VAL A 216 -11.75 4.14 16.33
C VAL A 216 -12.14 5.07 15.17
N LYS A 217 -11.15 5.71 14.53
CA LYS A 217 -11.41 6.69 13.48
C LYS A 217 -11.37 6.10 12.08
N LYS A 218 -10.56 5.05 11.88
CA LYS A 218 -10.30 4.48 10.56
C LYS A 218 -10.47 2.96 10.56
N PHE A 219 -11.21 2.46 9.57
CA PHE A 219 -11.39 1.04 9.33
C PHE A 219 -10.97 0.69 7.90
N VAL A 220 -9.95 -0.16 7.74
CA VAL A 220 -9.48 -0.61 6.42
C VAL A 220 -9.86 -2.06 6.24
N PHE A 221 -10.66 -2.32 5.22
CA PHE A 221 -11.27 -3.63 4.98
C PHE A 221 -10.69 -4.35 3.77
N SER A 222 -10.28 -5.59 3.99
CA SER A 222 -9.93 -6.56 2.97
C SER A 222 -11.19 -7.08 2.27
N SER A 223 -11.62 -6.41 1.20
CA SER A 223 -12.69 -6.88 0.32
C SER A 223 -12.12 -7.69 -0.86
N THR A 224 -12.90 -7.94 -1.89
CA THR A 224 -12.53 -8.84 -3.00
C THR A 224 -13.21 -8.43 -4.31
N CYS A 225 -12.56 -8.72 -5.44
CA CYS A 225 -13.19 -8.64 -6.76
C CYS A 225 -14.36 -9.64 -6.93
N ALA A 226 -14.46 -10.68 -6.09
CA ALA A 226 -15.57 -11.62 -6.12
C ALA A 226 -16.94 -10.99 -5.82
N THR A 227 -16.98 -9.79 -5.26
CA THR A 227 -18.22 -9.00 -5.07
C THR A 227 -18.88 -8.62 -6.39
N TYR A 228 -18.11 -8.49 -7.47
CA TYR A 228 -18.66 -8.16 -8.80
C TYR A 228 -19.33 -9.32 -9.50
N GLY A 229 -18.88 -10.56 -9.25
CA GLY A 229 -19.25 -11.71 -10.07
C GLY A 229 -18.67 -11.64 -11.49
N PRO A 230 -19.32 -12.21 -12.51
CA PRO A 230 -18.93 -12.06 -13.91
C PRO A 230 -19.05 -10.58 -14.32
N PRO A 231 -17.95 -9.91 -14.75
CA PRO A 231 -17.99 -8.48 -15.04
C PRO A 231 -18.61 -8.21 -16.41
N ASP A 232 -19.38 -7.10 -16.51
CA ASP A 232 -19.94 -6.61 -17.78
C ASP A 232 -18.85 -6.02 -18.69
N ARG A 233 -17.72 -5.57 -18.13
CA ARG A 233 -16.56 -5.02 -18.87
C ARG A 233 -15.24 -5.24 -18.12
N VAL A 234 -14.15 -5.25 -18.87
CA VAL A 234 -12.76 -5.35 -18.38
C VAL A 234 -11.93 -4.27 -19.09
N PRO A 235 -11.07 -3.51 -18.39
CA PRO A 235 -10.75 -3.58 -16.96
C PRO A 235 -11.93 -3.21 -16.06
N MET A 236 -11.99 -3.86 -14.88
CA MET A 236 -13.07 -3.67 -13.92
C MET A 236 -12.83 -2.40 -13.10
N THR A 237 -13.82 -1.51 -13.08
CA THR A 237 -13.82 -0.26 -12.30
C THR A 237 -14.81 -0.34 -11.15
N GLU A 238 -14.69 0.54 -10.15
CA GLU A 238 -15.49 0.49 -8.91
C GLU A 238 -16.98 0.78 -9.10
N ASP A 239 -17.38 1.37 -10.22
CA ASP A 239 -18.78 1.66 -10.60
C ASP A 239 -19.53 0.46 -11.17
N LEU A 240 -18.83 -0.67 -11.44
CA LEU A 240 -19.48 -1.88 -11.93
C LEU A 240 -20.49 -2.43 -10.91
N PRO A 241 -21.63 -2.98 -11.39
CA PRO A 241 -22.58 -3.63 -10.52
C PRO A 241 -21.95 -4.80 -9.74
N GLN A 242 -22.27 -4.89 -8.47
CA GLN A 242 -21.86 -6.00 -7.61
C GLN A 242 -22.93 -7.07 -7.61
N ARG A 243 -22.62 -8.23 -8.21
CA ARG A 243 -23.51 -9.40 -8.37
C ARG A 243 -22.74 -10.67 -8.05
N PRO A 244 -22.35 -10.90 -6.79
CA PRO A 244 -21.56 -12.05 -6.40
C PRO A 244 -22.30 -13.35 -6.74
N ILE A 245 -21.55 -14.37 -7.15
CA ILE A 245 -22.08 -15.68 -7.55
C ILE A 245 -21.69 -16.79 -6.57
N ASN A 246 -21.12 -16.43 -5.43
CA ASN A 246 -20.76 -17.37 -4.37
C ASN A 246 -20.88 -16.70 -2.99
N PRO A 247 -21.09 -17.51 -1.92
CA PRO A 247 -21.27 -17.00 -0.56
C PRO A 247 -20.09 -16.22 0.00
N TYR A 248 -18.86 -16.50 -0.45
CA TYR A 248 -17.70 -15.68 -0.07
C TYR A 248 -17.85 -14.26 -0.59
N GLY A 249 -18.06 -14.06 -1.89
CA GLY A 249 -18.28 -12.73 -2.48
C GLY A 249 -19.47 -11.99 -1.86
N GLU A 250 -20.58 -12.72 -1.62
CA GLU A 250 -21.76 -12.16 -0.95
C GLU A 250 -21.45 -11.70 0.47
N SER A 251 -20.73 -12.50 1.27
CA SER A 251 -20.36 -12.14 2.63
C SER A 251 -19.51 -10.88 2.69
N LYS A 252 -18.59 -10.71 1.73
CA LYS A 252 -17.76 -9.49 1.61
C LYS A 252 -18.61 -8.27 1.20
N LEU A 253 -19.55 -8.44 0.25
CA LEU A 253 -20.47 -7.38 -0.16
C LEU A 253 -21.40 -6.95 0.99
N MET A 254 -21.91 -7.90 1.78
CA MET A 254 -22.71 -7.59 2.97
C MET A 254 -21.91 -6.73 3.95
N PHE A 255 -20.65 -7.04 4.17
CA PHE A 255 -19.79 -6.26 5.05
C PHE A 255 -19.51 -4.85 4.49
N GLU A 256 -19.28 -4.70 3.17
CA GLU A 256 -19.18 -3.39 2.53
C GLU A 256 -20.43 -2.52 2.76
N LYS A 257 -21.63 -3.12 2.72
CA LYS A 257 -22.88 -2.41 3.01
C LYS A 257 -22.98 -1.98 4.47
N MET A 258 -22.51 -2.83 5.40
CA MET A 258 -22.47 -2.46 6.83
C MET A 258 -21.51 -1.27 7.05
N LEU A 259 -20.32 -1.28 6.46
CA LEU A 259 -19.36 -0.18 6.57
C LEU A 259 -19.96 1.17 6.17
N LYS A 260 -20.77 1.23 5.11
CA LYS A 260 -21.48 2.48 4.73
C LYS A 260 -22.41 2.99 5.83
N TRP A 261 -23.16 2.10 6.46
CA TRP A 261 -24.05 2.48 7.57
C TRP A 261 -23.28 2.96 8.80
N TYR A 262 -22.13 2.30 9.10
CA TYR A 262 -21.29 2.70 10.21
C TYR A 262 -20.56 4.03 9.96
N GLU A 263 -20.19 4.34 8.72
CA GLU A 263 -19.70 5.67 8.35
C GLU A 263 -20.78 6.73 8.53
N GLU A 264 -21.99 6.50 8.00
CA GLU A 264 -23.09 7.45 8.01
C GLU A 264 -23.60 7.74 9.44
N LEU A 265 -23.76 6.70 10.26
CA LEU A 265 -24.40 6.83 11.59
C LEU A 265 -23.40 7.09 12.72
N HIS A 266 -22.15 6.64 12.59
CA HIS A 266 -21.15 6.71 13.65
C HIS A 266 -19.89 7.49 13.27
N GLY A 267 -19.75 7.93 12.01
CA GLY A 267 -18.59 8.67 11.53
C GLY A 267 -17.31 7.83 11.46
N LEU A 268 -17.45 6.49 11.38
CA LEU A 268 -16.31 5.57 11.20
C LEU A 268 -15.83 5.64 9.76
N GLU A 269 -14.77 6.41 9.48
CA GLU A 269 -14.21 6.45 8.12
C GLU A 269 -13.72 5.09 7.70
N PHE A 270 -14.06 4.64 6.49
CA PHE A 270 -13.58 3.36 5.99
C PHE A 270 -12.95 3.45 4.60
N VAL A 271 -12.01 2.52 4.36
CA VAL A 271 -11.54 2.15 3.02
C VAL A 271 -11.74 0.65 2.84
N ALA A 272 -12.39 0.25 1.76
CA ALA A 272 -12.52 -1.16 1.38
C ALA A 272 -11.78 -1.42 0.07
N PHE A 273 -10.83 -2.35 0.11
CA PHE A 273 -10.07 -2.75 -1.05
C PHE A 273 -10.63 -4.02 -1.68
N ARG A 274 -11.05 -3.91 -2.95
CA ARG A 274 -11.44 -5.04 -3.79
C ARG A 274 -10.24 -5.46 -4.61
N TYR A 275 -9.39 -6.31 -4.04
CA TYR A 275 -8.23 -6.77 -4.76
C TYR A 275 -8.47 -8.12 -5.46
N PHE A 276 -7.57 -8.41 -6.38
CA PHE A 276 -7.63 -9.58 -7.23
C PHE A 276 -6.74 -10.67 -6.62
N ASN A 277 -5.69 -11.14 -7.28
CA ASN A 277 -4.89 -12.20 -6.71
C ASN A 277 -3.63 -11.61 -6.07
N ALA A 278 -3.61 -11.56 -4.75
CA ALA A 278 -2.40 -11.24 -4.00
C ALA A 278 -1.38 -12.37 -4.16
N ALA A 279 -0.12 -12.02 -4.42
CA ALA A 279 0.95 -12.98 -4.60
C ALA A 279 2.32 -12.35 -4.29
N GLY A 280 3.39 -13.16 -4.28
CA GLY A 280 4.72 -12.70 -3.90
C GLY A 280 5.01 -12.88 -2.42
N ALA A 281 6.14 -12.36 -1.96
CA ALA A 281 6.59 -12.48 -0.58
C ALA A 281 7.51 -11.31 -0.20
N THR A 282 7.72 -11.11 1.10
CA THR A 282 8.88 -10.39 1.64
C THR A 282 10.01 -11.38 1.90
N GLU A 283 11.11 -10.92 2.49
CA GLU A 283 12.19 -11.82 2.90
C GLU A 283 11.76 -12.78 4.01
N GLU A 284 10.91 -12.30 4.93
CA GLU A 284 10.48 -13.01 6.14
C GLU A 284 9.12 -13.69 5.97
N PHE A 285 8.16 -13.04 5.26
CA PHE A 285 6.77 -13.50 5.19
C PHE A 285 6.33 -13.80 3.75
N GLY A 286 5.65 -14.95 3.58
CA GLY A 286 5.14 -15.40 2.30
C GLY A 286 3.84 -16.19 2.40
N GLU A 287 3.38 -16.67 1.27
CA GLU A 287 2.09 -17.34 1.14
C GLU A 287 2.17 -18.80 1.59
N HIS A 288 1.46 -19.11 2.67
CA HIS A 288 1.28 -20.48 3.13
C HIS A 288 -0.12 -20.66 3.72
N HIS A 289 -0.97 -21.36 3.03
CA HIS A 289 -2.32 -21.71 3.46
C HIS A 289 -2.40 -23.17 3.88
N ARG A 290 -3.21 -23.47 4.90
CA ARG A 290 -3.45 -24.88 5.33
C ARG A 290 -4.05 -25.71 4.19
N ILE A 291 -4.92 -25.11 3.39
CA ILE A 291 -5.45 -25.66 2.14
C ILE A 291 -5.08 -24.70 1.02
N GLU A 292 -4.05 -25.04 0.24
CA GLU A 292 -3.55 -24.18 -0.83
C GLU A 292 -4.36 -24.34 -2.12
N THR A 293 -4.99 -23.27 -2.57
CA THR A 293 -5.80 -23.22 -3.80
C THR A 293 -5.31 -22.20 -4.83
N HIS A 294 -4.35 -21.35 -4.46
CA HIS A 294 -3.83 -20.32 -5.34
C HIS A 294 -2.85 -20.87 -6.36
N LEU A 295 -2.82 -20.25 -7.54
CA LEU A 295 -2.10 -20.77 -8.69
C LEU A 295 -0.58 -20.77 -8.46
N ILE A 296 0.02 -19.62 -8.10
CA ILE A 296 1.47 -19.47 -8.01
C ILE A 296 2.08 -20.46 -7.01
N PRO A 297 1.61 -20.57 -5.75
CA PRO A 297 2.14 -21.57 -4.83
C PRO A 297 1.99 -23.01 -5.34
N ASN A 298 0.83 -23.33 -5.93
CA ASN A 298 0.60 -24.68 -6.48
C ASN A 298 1.52 -25.02 -7.66
N VAL A 299 1.84 -24.06 -8.52
CA VAL A 299 2.80 -24.21 -9.61
C VAL A 299 4.21 -24.38 -9.03
N LEU A 300 4.61 -23.59 -8.04
CA LEU A 300 5.93 -23.63 -7.42
C LEU A 300 6.20 -24.93 -6.62
N LYS A 301 5.15 -25.66 -6.21
CA LYS A 301 5.31 -26.99 -5.59
C LYS A 301 5.96 -28.02 -6.53
N VAL A 302 5.88 -27.82 -7.86
CA VAL A 302 6.47 -28.74 -8.83
C VAL A 302 8.00 -28.64 -8.81
N PRO A 303 8.63 -27.47 -9.01
CA PRO A 303 10.10 -27.35 -8.90
C PRO A 303 10.64 -27.63 -7.50
N LEU A 304 9.80 -27.55 -6.44
CA LEU A 304 10.13 -27.98 -5.08
C LEU A 304 10.05 -29.51 -4.91
N LYS A 305 9.64 -30.27 -5.96
CA LYS A 305 9.46 -31.72 -5.93
C LYS A 305 8.40 -32.19 -4.94
N GLN A 306 7.41 -31.36 -4.67
CA GLN A 306 6.26 -31.65 -3.81
C GLN A 306 5.04 -32.12 -4.62
N LYS A 307 5.07 -31.87 -5.93
CA LYS A 307 4.08 -32.36 -6.91
C LYS A 307 4.81 -32.71 -8.21
N ASP A 308 4.26 -33.69 -8.95
CA ASP A 308 4.80 -34.08 -10.25
C ASP A 308 4.35 -33.15 -11.37
N HIS A 309 3.20 -32.50 -11.23
CA HIS A 309 2.63 -31.57 -12.20
C HIS A 309 1.72 -30.55 -11.50
N CYS A 310 1.46 -29.42 -12.18
CA CYS A 310 0.39 -28.50 -11.84
C CYS A 310 -0.87 -28.76 -12.68
N GLU A 311 -1.99 -28.13 -12.32
CA GLU A 311 -3.27 -28.34 -13.01
C GLU A 311 -3.73 -27.05 -13.71
N ILE A 312 -4.23 -27.17 -14.96
CA ILE A 312 -4.85 -26.10 -15.73
C ILE A 312 -6.34 -26.40 -15.83
N TYR A 313 -7.17 -25.61 -15.15
CA TYR A 313 -8.63 -25.77 -15.15
C TYR A 313 -9.28 -25.01 -16.29
N GLY A 314 -9.58 -25.72 -17.38
CA GLY A 314 -10.17 -25.18 -18.61
C GLY A 314 -9.14 -24.63 -19.58
N THR A 315 -9.22 -25.11 -20.83
CA THR A 315 -8.34 -24.72 -21.95
C THR A 315 -9.13 -24.24 -23.16
N ASP A 316 -10.43 -24.02 -22.96
CA ASP A 316 -11.41 -23.65 -23.97
C ASP A 316 -12.09 -22.29 -23.68
N TYR A 317 -11.49 -21.45 -22.81
CA TYR A 317 -11.97 -20.08 -22.56
C TYR A 317 -11.77 -19.19 -23.82
N PRO A 318 -12.62 -18.16 -24.03
CA PRO A 318 -12.46 -17.20 -25.12
C PRO A 318 -11.32 -16.20 -24.78
N THR A 319 -10.11 -16.71 -24.67
CA THR A 319 -8.86 -16.00 -24.37
C THR A 319 -7.78 -16.42 -25.36
N PRO A 320 -6.67 -15.68 -25.52
CA PRO A 320 -5.68 -15.96 -26.56
C PRO A 320 -5.07 -17.36 -26.52
N ASP A 321 -4.90 -17.96 -25.34
CA ASP A 321 -4.32 -19.31 -25.16
C ASP A 321 -5.30 -20.35 -24.60
N GLY A 322 -6.58 -19.97 -24.53
CA GLY A 322 -7.66 -20.85 -24.04
C GLY A 322 -7.76 -20.95 -22.52
N THR A 323 -6.80 -20.38 -21.75
CA THR A 323 -6.84 -20.43 -20.29
C THR A 323 -7.37 -19.13 -19.70
N CYS A 324 -7.93 -19.15 -18.48
CA CYS A 324 -8.45 -17.94 -17.86
C CYS A 324 -7.35 -16.91 -17.53
N ILE A 325 -7.73 -15.63 -17.58
CA ILE A 325 -6.83 -14.51 -17.31
C ILE A 325 -7.15 -13.91 -15.94
N ARG A 326 -6.11 -13.70 -15.13
CA ARG A 326 -6.22 -13.11 -13.79
C ARG A 326 -5.21 -11.98 -13.61
N ASP A 327 -5.60 -11.00 -12.82
CA ASP A 327 -4.73 -9.93 -12.39
C ASP A 327 -4.02 -10.32 -11.09
N TYR A 328 -2.74 -10.00 -10.99
CA TYR A 328 -1.91 -10.29 -9.83
C TYR A 328 -1.37 -8.98 -9.24
N ILE A 329 -1.37 -8.90 -7.93
CA ILE A 329 -0.81 -7.78 -7.18
C ILE A 329 0.24 -8.31 -6.21
N HIS A 330 1.42 -7.66 -6.20
CA HIS A 330 2.46 -8.02 -5.24
C HIS A 330 2.00 -7.68 -3.81
N ILE A 331 2.25 -8.60 -2.88
CA ILE A 331 1.80 -8.46 -1.49
C ILE A 331 2.33 -7.20 -0.79
N VAL A 332 3.55 -6.76 -1.12
CA VAL A 332 4.13 -5.51 -0.58
C VAL A 332 3.40 -4.27 -1.12
N ASP A 333 3.00 -4.29 -2.40
CA ASP A 333 2.24 -3.19 -2.99
C ASP A 333 0.81 -3.14 -2.44
N LEU A 334 0.24 -4.30 -2.14
CA LEU A 334 -1.04 -4.41 -1.44
C LEU A 334 -0.94 -3.85 -0.01
N ALA A 335 0.10 -4.20 0.74
CA ALA A 335 0.35 -3.66 2.08
C ALA A 335 0.54 -2.14 2.05
N GLN A 336 1.28 -1.61 1.07
CA GLN A 336 1.42 -0.16 0.88
C GLN A 336 0.06 0.54 0.69
N ALA A 337 -0.85 -0.04 -0.11
CA ALA A 337 -2.20 0.52 -0.30
C ALA A 337 -2.96 0.59 1.04
N HIS A 338 -2.87 -0.45 1.88
CA HIS A 338 -3.49 -0.46 3.20
C HIS A 338 -2.92 0.63 4.12
N MET A 339 -1.61 0.87 4.07
CA MET A 339 -0.98 1.96 4.83
C MET A 339 -1.46 3.33 4.34
N LEU A 340 -1.51 3.56 3.01
CA LEU A 340 -2.01 4.81 2.44
C LEU A 340 -3.48 5.08 2.81
N ALA A 341 -4.27 4.03 2.97
CA ALA A 341 -5.67 4.12 3.38
C ALA A 341 -5.87 4.63 4.80
N MET A 342 -4.86 4.51 5.67
CA MET A 342 -4.95 5.01 7.06
C MET A 342 -4.93 6.53 7.15
N ALA A 343 -4.55 7.23 6.07
CA ALA A 343 -4.53 8.69 6.03
C ALA A 343 -5.90 9.29 6.32
N PRO A 344 -5.96 10.41 7.07
CA PRO A 344 -7.20 11.14 7.28
C PRO A 344 -7.87 11.53 5.96
N GLY A 345 -9.22 11.43 5.91
CA GLY A 345 -10.02 11.81 4.74
C GLY A 345 -9.97 10.81 3.57
N LYS A 346 -9.15 9.76 3.63
CA LYS A 346 -9.19 8.68 2.63
C LYS A 346 -10.33 7.74 2.96
N LYS A 347 -11.28 7.57 2.03
CA LYS A 347 -12.49 6.76 2.25
C LYS A 347 -13.10 6.23 0.98
N GLY A 348 -13.87 5.16 1.10
CA GLY A 348 -14.62 4.53 0.01
C GLY A 348 -14.04 3.22 -0.48
N PHE A 349 -14.37 2.88 -1.72
CA PHE A 349 -14.02 1.59 -2.33
C PHE A 349 -12.94 1.79 -3.39
N TYR A 350 -11.97 0.88 -3.43
CA TYR A 350 -10.87 0.92 -4.40
C TYR A 350 -10.54 -0.48 -4.91
N ASN A 351 -10.39 -0.61 -6.22
CA ASN A 351 -9.84 -1.81 -6.82
C ASN A 351 -8.31 -1.78 -6.74
N LEU A 352 -7.70 -2.93 -6.47
CA LEU A 352 -6.25 -3.09 -6.49
C LEU A 352 -5.85 -4.26 -7.37
N GLY A 353 -5.04 -3.98 -8.38
CA GLY A 353 -4.45 -4.91 -9.33
C GLY A 353 -3.47 -4.15 -10.22
N ASN A 354 -2.70 -4.84 -11.03
CA ASN A 354 -1.72 -4.22 -11.92
C ASN A 354 -2.30 -3.80 -13.28
N GLY A 355 -3.49 -4.33 -13.63
CA GLY A 355 -4.21 -3.94 -14.84
C GLY A 355 -3.84 -4.69 -16.12
N ASP A 356 -2.75 -5.46 -16.13
CA ASP A 356 -2.31 -6.20 -17.31
C ASP A 356 -3.08 -7.52 -17.50
N GLY A 357 -3.17 -8.32 -16.45
CA GLY A 357 -3.75 -9.66 -16.46
C GLY A 357 -2.87 -10.69 -17.15
N TYR A 358 -2.76 -11.87 -16.54
CA TYR A 358 -1.95 -12.97 -17.05
C TYR A 358 -2.77 -14.25 -17.14
N SER A 359 -2.58 -15.00 -18.21
CA SER A 359 -3.20 -16.32 -18.36
C SER A 359 -2.52 -17.35 -17.46
N VAL A 360 -3.22 -18.46 -17.19
CA VAL A 360 -2.63 -19.56 -16.42
C VAL A 360 -1.35 -20.09 -17.07
N ARG A 361 -1.33 -20.21 -18.40
CA ARG A 361 -0.13 -20.64 -19.14
C ARG A 361 1.03 -19.63 -19.01
N GLN A 362 0.74 -18.35 -19.06
CA GLN A 362 1.77 -17.31 -18.86
C GLN A 362 2.37 -17.36 -17.44
N VAL A 363 1.55 -17.61 -16.41
CA VAL A 363 2.04 -17.79 -15.03
C VAL A 363 2.97 -19.01 -14.95
N ILE A 364 2.58 -20.15 -15.53
CA ILE A 364 3.42 -21.37 -15.55
C ILE A 364 4.74 -21.09 -16.26
N GLN A 365 4.71 -20.47 -17.45
CA GLN A 365 5.92 -20.11 -18.20
C GLN A 365 6.84 -19.17 -17.42
N THR A 366 6.27 -18.21 -16.70
CA THR A 366 7.05 -17.30 -15.83
C THR A 366 7.68 -18.07 -14.67
N CYS A 367 6.97 -19.01 -14.06
CA CYS A 367 7.53 -19.89 -13.03
C CYS A 367 8.66 -20.77 -13.60
N GLU A 368 8.51 -21.34 -14.79
CA GLU A 368 9.60 -22.09 -15.47
C GLU A 368 10.83 -21.22 -15.68
N LYS A 369 10.63 -19.99 -16.18
CA LYS A 369 11.74 -19.03 -16.41
C LYS A 369 12.48 -18.68 -15.12
N ILE A 370 11.75 -18.39 -14.04
CA ILE A 370 12.34 -17.96 -12.76
C ILE A 370 13.02 -19.13 -12.04
N THR A 371 12.41 -20.32 -12.07
CA THR A 371 12.96 -21.51 -11.38
C THR A 371 14.06 -22.19 -12.16
N GLY A 372 14.13 -21.96 -13.49
CA GLY A 372 15.03 -22.67 -14.40
C GLY A 372 14.63 -24.15 -14.62
N GLN A 373 13.43 -24.56 -14.22
CA GLN A 373 12.96 -25.92 -14.29
C GLN A 373 11.68 -26.02 -15.14
N LYS A 374 11.51 -27.15 -15.86
CA LYS A 374 10.26 -27.45 -16.54
C LYS A 374 9.17 -27.81 -15.54
N ILE A 375 7.96 -27.31 -15.79
CA ILE A 375 6.80 -27.51 -14.94
C ILE A 375 5.71 -28.21 -15.76
N PRO A 376 5.62 -29.55 -15.70
CA PRO A 376 4.54 -30.28 -16.34
C PRO A 376 3.17 -29.79 -15.86
N ALA A 377 2.21 -29.73 -16.78
CA ALA A 377 0.86 -29.30 -16.49
C ALA A 377 -0.16 -30.31 -17.04
N GLU A 378 -1.16 -30.66 -16.23
CA GLU A 378 -2.29 -31.49 -16.63
C GLU A 378 -3.53 -30.64 -16.86
N GLU A 379 -4.20 -30.84 -17.99
CA GLU A 379 -5.42 -30.12 -18.32
C GLU A 379 -6.64 -30.78 -17.66
N LYS A 380 -7.47 -29.99 -17.00
CA LYS A 380 -8.71 -30.40 -16.32
C LYS A 380 -9.89 -29.61 -16.88
N ALA A 381 -11.10 -30.10 -16.63
CA ALA A 381 -12.33 -29.38 -16.93
C ALA A 381 -12.38 -28.02 -16.23
N ARG A 382 -13.12 -27.07 -16.80
CA ARG A 382 -13.35 -25.76 -16.17
C ARG A 382 -13.93 -25.90 -14.77
N ARG A 383 -13.51 -25.00 -13.86
CA ARG A 383 -14.22 -24.83 -12.58
C ARG A 383 -15.57 -24.18 -12.85
N PRO A 384 -16.68 -24.68 -12.27
CA PRO A 384 -17.99 -24.06 -12.43
C PRO A 384 -17.99 -22.59 -11.98
N GLY A 385 -18.55 -21.71 -12.82
CA GLY A 385 -18.69 -20.30 -12.51
C GLY A 385 -17.41 -19.46 -12.62
N ASP A 386 -16.30 -20.03 -13.11
CA ASP A 386 -15.04 -19.28 -13.24
C ASP A 386 -15.06 -18.36 -14.49
N PRO A 387 -14.97 -17.01 -14.34
CA PRO A 387 -15.00 -16.09 -15.49
C PRO A 387 -13.74 -16.20 -16.35
N PRO A 388 -13.83 -15.98 -17.67
CA PRO A 388 -12.68 -16.04 -18.56
C PRO A 388 -11.61 -15.00 -18.25
N LYS A 389 -12.01 -13.81 -17.78
CA LYS A 389 -11.08 -12.69 -17.50
C LYS A 389 -11.52 -11.86 -16.32
N LEU A 390 -10.61 -11.66 -15.36
CA LEU A 390 -10.76 -10.74 -14.22
C LEU A 390 -9.50 -9.88 -14.14
N VAL A 391 -9.62 -8.60 -14.49
CA VAL A 391 -8.52 -7.62 -14.50
C VAL A 391 -9.02 -6.30 -13.95
N ALA A 392 -8.29 -5.72 -13.01
CA ALA A 392 -8.64 -4.49 -12.33
C ALA A 392 -8.34 -3.24 -13.16
N SER A 393 -9.07 -2.16 -12.87
CA SER A 393 -8.56 -0.81 -13.04
C SER A 393 -8.23 -0.26 -11.65
N ALA A 394 -6.97 0.00 -11.37
CA ALA A 394 -6.53 0.61 -10.11
C ALA A 394 -6.42 2.14 -10.19
N GLN A 395 -6.93 2.75 -11.27
CA GLN A 395 -6.76 4.18 -11.53
C GLN A 395 -7.27 5.06 -10.40
N LYS A 396 -8.37 4.66 -9.75
CA LYS A 396 -8.91 5.39 -8.59
C LYS A 396 -7.94 5.37 -7.40
N ALA A 397 -7.36 4.22 -7.07
CA ALA A 397 -6.37 4.10 -6.00
C ALA A 397 -5.10 4.94 -6.30
N ILE A 398 -4.64 4.95 -7.56
CA ILE A 398 -3.51 5.76 -8.00
C ILE A 398 -3.81 7.24 -7.81
N ASN A 399 -4.96 7.72 -8.29
CA ASN A 399 -5.30 9.14 -8.27
C ASN A 399 -5.63 9.66 -6.87
N GLU A 400 -6.41 8.92 -6.10
CA GLU A 400 -6.95 9.39 -4.83
C GLU A 400 -6.09 9.03 -3.62
N LEU A 401 -5.46 7.84 -3.60
CA LEU A 401 -4.58 7.43 -2.52
C LEU A 401 -3.10 7.75 -2.79
N GLY A 402 -2.74 8.05 -4.04
CA GLY A 402 -1.35 8.18 -4.46
C GLY A 402 -0.61 6.83 -4.50
N TRP A 403 -1.36 5.73 -4.65
CA TRP A 403 -0.79 4.39 -4.70
C TRP A 403 0.11 4.21 -5.94
N LYS A 404 1.32 3.67 -5.74
CA LYS A 404 2.30 3.43 -6.81
C LYS A 404 2.91 2.05 -6.60
N PRO A 405 2.49 1.03 -7.36
CA PRO A 405 3.06 -0.31 -7.22
C PRO A 405 4.55 -0.32 -7.57
N LYS A 406 5.34 -1.02 -6.75
CA LYS A 406 6.80 -1.19 -6.95
C LYS A 406 7.11 -2.44 -7.77
N PHE A 407 6.24 -3.44 -7.70
CA PHE A 407 6.40 -4.75 -8.32
C PHE A 407 5.25 -5.04 -9.31
N PRO A 408 5.10 -4.23 -10.39
CA PRO A 408 3.98 -4.40 -11.32
C PRO A 408 4.12 -5.64 -12.22
N LYS A 409 5.32 -6.21 -12.35
CA LYS A 409 5.59 -7.31 -13.27
C LYS A 409 5.37 -8.67 -12.61
N LEU A 410 4.80 -9.62 -13.37
CA LEU A 410 4.61 -10.99 -12.89
C LEU A 410 5.93 -11.67 -12.50
N GLU A 411 7.01 -11.37 -13.23
CA GLU A 411 8.35 -11.93 -12.93
C GLU A 411 8.82 -11.54 -11.53
N ASP A 412 8.61 -10.29 -11.12
CA ASP A 412 9.00 -9.82 -9.78
C ASP A 412 8.17 -10.53 -8.70
N ILE A 413 6.86 -10.67 -8.94
CA ILE A 413 5.93 -11.36 -8.04
C ILE A 413 6.33 -12.83 -7.86
N VAL A 414 6.56 -13.53 -8.98
CA VAL A 414 6.96 -14.95 -8.95
C VAL A 414 8.36 -15.12 -8.34
N SER A 415 9.28 -14.18 -8.62
CA SER A 415 10.64 -14.24 -8.07
C SER A 415 10.65 -14.19 -6.56
N THR A 416 9.94 -13.23 -5.95
CA THR A 416 9.86 -13.12 -4.49
C THR A 416 9.16 -14.33 -3.86
N ALA A 417 8.08 -14.81 -4.47
CA ALA A 417 7.41 -16.02 -4.03
C ALA A 417 8.34 -17.24 -4.07
N TRP A 418 9.10 -17.41 -5.15
CA TRP A 418 10.04 -18.50 -5.29
C TRP A 418 11.17 -18.47 -4.27
N GLU A 419 11.76 -17.27 -4.03
CA GLU A 419 12.82 -17.12 -3.03
C GLU A 419 12.32 -17.48 -1.62
N TRP A 420 11.10 -17.09 -1.28
CA TRP A 420 10.51 -17.45 0.02
C TRP A 420 10.22 -18.96 0.12
N HIS A 421 9.59 -19.56 -0.89
CA HIS A 421 9.26 -20.99 -0.88
C HIS A 421 10.51 -21.88 -0.88
N LYS A 422 11.61 -21.46 -1.49
CA LYS A 422 12.90 -22.18 -1.38
C LYS A 422 13.43 -22.20 0.05
N LYS A 423 13.28 -21.09 0.79
CA LYS A 423 13.70 -21.00 2.19
C LYS A 423 12.74 -21.75 3.11
N HIS A 424 11.47 -21.81 2.74
CA HIS A 424 10.38 -22.39 3.51
C HIS A 424 9.61 -23.45 2.71
N PRO A 425 10.24 -24.56 2.32
CA PRO A 425 9.60 -25.55 1.45
C PRO A 425 8.35 -26.18 2.08
N ASN A 426 8.31 -26.28 3.41
CA ASN A 426 7.16 -26.78 4.15
C ASN A 426 6.29 -25.67 4.77
N GLY A 427 6.51 -24.43 4.35
CA GLY A 427 5.82 -23.27 4.90
C GLY A 427 6.31 -22.90 6.31
N TYR A 428 5.41 -22.36 7.10
CA TYR A 428 5.68 -22.02 8.50
C TYR A 428 5.76 -23.28 9.39
N PRO A 429 6.58 -23.28 10.45
CA PRO A 429 6.88 -24.47 11.24
C PRO A 429 5.78 -24.92 12.21
N ASP A 430 4.62 -24.27 12.28
CA ASP A 430 3.48 -24.52 13.19
C ASP A 430 2.18 -24.94 12.51
#